data_785ed782f00580c5a773441f7dc809b7
#
_entry.id   785ed782f00580c5a773441f7dc809b7
#
_cell.length_a   1.000
_cell.length_b   1.000
_cell.length_c   1.000
_cell.angle_alpha   90.00
_cell.angle_beta   90.00
_cell.angle_gamma   90.00
#
_symmetry.space_group_name_H-M   'P 1'
#
loop_
_entity.id
_entity.type
_entity.pdbx_description
1 polymer ?
#
loop_
_entity_poly.entity_id
_entity_poly.type
_entity_poly.pdbx_seq_one_letter_code
_entity_poly.pdbx_strand_id
1 'polypeptide(L)'
;PEFMFTFSNNGTGEASRNLHAWARNYQLKDGQGDRLSLLNNWENTYFKFDEQLLSELMKEAKHLGVDMFLLDDGWFGNKHPRNSDNAGLGDWEAMKSKLPGGIPALVKSAKEAGVKFGIWIEPEMVNPKSELFEKHPDWAITLPNRKTYYYRNQLVLDLSNPKVQDFVFGVVDNILTENPEVAYFKWDCNSPITNVYSPYLKNKQGQLYIDHVRGIYNVLKRVKEKYPNTPMMLCSGGGARCDYEALKYFTEFWCSDNTDPIERLFIQWGFSQIFPSKAMSAHVTSWNKNTSIKFRTDVAMMCKMGFDISLKEMNDDEMKYCQEAVANYKRLKGTILDGDLYRLVSPYDTNHSSVMYVDKAKSKSVLFAYDIHPRFGEKTFPVKLQGLDPNKKYKVQEINLMPGQKSTLVTDGGTFSGDFLMKIGMNVFSTAHAHSKVIELTEAH
;
A
#
# COMPACT_ATOMS: atom_id res chain seq x y z
N PRO A 1 -13.18 -17.15 17.37
CA PRO A 1 -13.03 -15.89 16.65
C PRO A 1 -12.97 -14.72 17.63
N GLU A 2 -12.15 -13.73 17.33
CA GLU A 2 -12.12 -12.46 18.06
C GLU A 2 -13.13 -11.51 17.41
N PHE A 3 -13.86 -10.77 18.24
CA PHE A 3 -14.75 -9.71 17.79
C PHE A 3 -14.26 -8.38 18.33
N MET A 4 -14.26 -7.37 17.49
CA MET A 4 -13.94 -6.03 17.89
C MET A 4 -15.12 -5.11 17.59
N PHE A 5 -15.50 -4.31 18.58
CA PHE A 5 -16.51 -3.29 18.42
C PHE A 5 -16.11 -2.01 19.14
N THR A 6 -16.66 -0.92 18.69
CA THR A 6 -16.49 0.38 19.32
C THR A 6 -17.82 1.11 19.32
N PHE A 7 -17.98 2.05 20.22
CA PHE A 7 -19.10 2.99 20.16
C PHE A 7 -18.59 4.42 20.40
N SER A 8 -19.39 5.38 20.01
CA SER A 8 -19.07 6.80 20.19
C SER A 8 -20.35 7.61 20.32
N ASN A 9 -20.34 8.60 21.18
CA ASN A 9 -21.41 9.60 21.28
C ASN A 9 -21.23 10.76 20.28
N ASN A 10 -20.08 10.80 19.58
CA ASN A 10 -19.69 11.87 18.65
C ASN A 10 -19.67 11.40 17.18
N GLY A 11 -20.39 10.33 16.87
CA GLY A 11 -20.59 9.82 15.52
C GLY A 11 -19.51 8.87 15.02
N THR A 12 -19.65 8.44 13.77
CA THR A 12 -18.81 7.41 13.13
C THR A 12 -17.34 7.81 12.98
N GLY A 13 -17.06 9.10 12.88
CA GLY A 13 -15.69 9.60 12.79
C GLY A 13 -14.87 9.29 14.04
N GLU A 14 -15.44 9.47 15.24
CA GLU A 14 -14.77 9.10 16.49
C GLU A 14 -14.68 7.58 16.64
N ALA A 15 -15.73 6.84 16.29
CA ALA A 15 -15.69 5.39 16.27
C ALA A 15 -14.54 4.86 15.40
N SER A 16 -14.34 5.41 14.20
CA SER A 16 -13.17 5.10 13.34
C SER A 16 -11.85 5.41 14.03
N ARG A 17 -11.70 6.59 14.65
CA ARG A 17 -10.45 6.96 15.35
C ARG A 17 -10.15 6.03 16.52
N ASN A 18 -11.17 5.56 17.25
CA ASN A 18 -11.02 4.56 18.31
C ASN A 18 -10.46 3.24 17.74
N LEU A 19 -11.01 2.75 16.62
CA LEU A 19 -10.51 1.57 15.92
C LEU A 19 -9.07 1.78 15.42
N HIS A 20 -8.77 2.94 14.84
CA HIS A 20 -7.42 3.27 14.37
C HIS A 20 -6.40 3.29 15.51
N ALA A 21 -6.73 3.92 16.63
CA ALA A 21 -5.86 3.98 17.80
C ALA A 21 -5.62 2.58 18.38
N TRP A 22 -6.69 1.79 18.49
CA TRP A 22 -6.58 0.41 18.96
C TRP A 22 -5.70 -0.43 18.02
N ALA A 23 -5.93 -0.34 16.71
CA ALA A 23 -5.13 -1.05 15.71
C ALA A 23 -3.64 -0.70 15.83
N ARG A 24 -3.28 0.58 15.86
CA ARG A 24 -1.88 1.02 15.98
C ARG A 24 -1.22 0.56 17.29
N ASN A 25 -1.96 0.54 18.39
CA ASN A 25 -1.38 0.25 19.71
C ASN A 25 -1.29 -1.25 20.02
N TYR A 26 -2.18 -2.07 19.47
CA TYR A 26 -2.34 -3.45 19.96
C TYR A 26 -2.34 -4.51 18.88
N GLN A 27 -2.70 -4.19 17.63
CA GLN A 27 -2.94 -5.20 16.60
C GLN A 27 -1.95 -5.13 15.45
N LEU A 28 -1.68 -3.93 14.94
CA LEU A 28 -0.84 -3.73 13.76
C LEU A 28 0.60 -4.13 14.04
N LYS A 29 1.15 -5.04 13.21
CA LYS A 29 2.59 -5.37 13.28
C LYS A 29 3.39 -4.08 13.16
N ASP A 30 4.28 -3.86 14.13
CA ASP A 30 5.08 -2.64 14.20
C ASP A 30 4.23 -1.36 14.08
N GLY A 31 3.12 -1.32 14.84
CA GLY A 31 2.15 -0.21 14.79
C GLY A 31 2.72 1.15 15.20
N GLN A 32 3.82 1.16 15.98
CA GLN A 32 4.54 2.38 16.38
C GLN A 32 5.77 2.65 15.50
N GLY A 33 6.20 1.68 14.67
CA GLY A 33 7.37 1.80 13.81
C GLY A 33 7.14 2.70 12.59
N ASP A 34 8.22 2.99 11.89
CA ASP A 34 8.19 3.81 10.68
C ASP A 34 7.62 3.04 9.46
N ARG A 35 7.19 3.79 8.46
CA ARG A 35 6.80 3.28 7.13
C ARG A 35 7.69 3.91 6.07
N LEU A 36 8.37 3.07 5.30
CA LEU A 36 9.28 3.50 4.25
C LEU A 36 8.52 3.84 2.98
N SER A 37 8.84 4.97 2.37
CA SER A 37 8.40 5.27 1.01
C SER A 37 9.15 4.38 0.01
N LEU A 38 8.53 4.04 -1.12
CA LEU A 38 9.13 3.09 -2.06
C LEU A 38 8.91 3.46 -3.53
N LEU A 39 9.77 2.91 -4.39
CA LEU A 39 9.56 2.76 -5.83
C LEU A 39 9.39 1.28 -6.14
N ASN A 40 8.24 0.90 -6.71
CA ASN A 40 7.94 -0.42 -7.25
C ASN A 40 8.20 -0.41 -8.76
N ASN A 41 8.60 -1.54 -9.34
CA ASN A 41 8.85 -1.62 -10.78
C ASN A 41 7.70 -2.21 -11.59
N TRP A 42 6.60 -2.64 -10.98
CA TRP A 42 5.57 -3.42 -11.69
C TRP A 42 5.01 -2.70 -12.91
N GLU A 43 4.43 -1.51 -12.74
CA GLU A 43 3.85 -0.77 -13.87
C GLU A 43 4.90 -0.18 -14.83
N ASN A 44 6.13 -0.02 -14.37
CA ASN A 44 7.22 0.47 -15.22
C ASN A 44 7.73 -0.62 -16.18
N THR A 45 7.89 -1.86 -15.71
CA THR A 45 8.59 -2.89 -16.49
C THR A 45 7.76 -4.14 -16.74
N TYR A 46 6.74 -4.41 -15.91
CA TYR A 46 6.08 -5.70 -15.82
C TYR A 46 7.13 -6.84 -15.75
N PHE A 47 7.03 -7.84 -16.60
CA PHE A 47 8.00 -8.95 -16.70
C PHE A 47 9.28 -8.62 -17.49
N LYS A 48 9.41 -7.40 -18.06
CA LYS A 48 10.50 -7.03 -18.98
C LYS A 48 11.59 -6.27 -18.25
N PHE A 49 12.41 -6.96 -17.50
CA PHE A 49 13.56 -6.37 -16.81
C PHE A 49 14.73 -7.37 -16.76
N ASP A 50 15.90 -6.85 -16.47
CA ASP A 50 17.11 -7.56 -16.16
C ASP A 50 17.85 -6.89 -14.99
N GLU A 51 18.96 -7.46 -14.57
CA GLU A 51 19.75 -6.99 -13.44
C GLU A 51 20.27 -5.55 -13.64
N GLN A 52 20.65 -5.20 -14.87
CA GLN A 52 21.12 -3.86 -15.18
C GLN A 52 20.02 -2.82 -15.05
N LEU A 53 18.87 -3.06 -15.66
CA LEU A 53 17.71 -2.15 -15.57
C LEU A 53 17.25 -1.96 -14.12
N LEU A 54 17.20 -3.04 -13.32
CA LEU A 54 16.84 -2.93 -11.91
C LEU A 54 17.84 -2.07 -11.12
N SER A 55 19.14 -2.21 -11.41
CA SER A 55 20.17 -1.36 -10.79
C SER A 55 20.02 0.12 -11.15
N GLU A 56 19.60 0.42 -12.39
CA GLU A 56 19.28 1.79 -12.81
C GLU A 56 18.06 2.32 -12.05
N LEU A 57 16.98 1.54 -11.94
CA LEU A 57 15.78 1.92 -11.20
C LEU A 57 16.03 2.15 -9.71
N MET A 58 16.98 1.44 -9.10
CA MET A 58 17.41 1.69 -7.72
C MET A 58 18.07 3.07 -7.56
N LYS A 59 18.88 3.49 -8.54
CA LYS A 59 19.45 4.84 -8.58
C LYS A 59 18.39 5.91 -8.79
N GLU A 60 17.41 5.64 -9.66
CA GLU A 60 16.24 6.50 -9.86
C GLU A 60 15.40 6.62 -8.58
N ALA A 61 15.19 5.53 -7.84
CA ALA A 61 14.50 5.56 -6.53
C ALA A 61 15.22 6.49 -5.55
N LYS A 62 16.54 6.45 -5.50
CA LYS A 62 17.35 7.38 -4.70
C LYS A 62 17.21 8.81 -5.17
N HIS A 63 17.25 9.04 -6.48
CA HIS A 63 17.11 10.37 -7.07
C HIS A 63 15.74 10.99 -6.75
N LEU A 64 14.66 10.19 -6.83
CA LEU A 64 13.31 10.58 -6.42
C LEU A 64 13.22 10.90 -4.91
N GLY A 65 14.12 10.32 -4.11
CA GLY A 65 14.19 10.53 -2.67
C GLY A 65 13.40 9.52 -1.84
N VAL A 66 12.90 8.42 -2.41
CA VAL A 66 12.24 7.35 -1.64
C VAL A 66 13.26 6.49 -0.88
N ASP A 67 12.78 5.72 0.10
CA ASP A 67 13.63 4.97 1.03
C ASP A 67 13.99 3.58 0.53
N MET A 68 13.18 3.01 -0.38
CA MET A 68 13.28 1.61 -0.76
C MET A 68 12.93 1.41 -2.24
N PHE A 69 13.58 0.44 -2.87
CA PHE A 69 13.16 -0.16 -4.14
C PHE A 69 12.49 -1.50 -3.85
N LEU A 70 11.32 -1.74 -4.45
CA LEU A 70 10.56 -2.99 -4.33
C LEU A 70 10.54 -3.70 -5.68
N LEU A 71 11.22 -4.86 -5.76
CA LEU A 71 11.14 -5.74 -6.92
C LEU A 71 9.83 -6.51 -6.90
N ASP A 72 9.01 -6.34 -7.93
CA ASP A 72 7.73 -7.02 -8.09
C ASP A 72 7.85 -8.35 -8.84
N ASP A 73 6.75 -8.92 -9.33
CA ASP A 73 6.65 -10.23 -9.99
C ASP A 73 7.59 -10.37 -11.20
N GLY A 74 8.04 -11.59 -11.49
CA GLY A 74 8.81 -11.93 -12.68
C GLY A 74 10.30 -12.19 -12.49
N TRP A 75 10.78 -12.29 -11.25
CA TRP A 75 12.20 -12.47 -10.94
C TRP A 75 12.67 -13.92 -10.82
N PHE A 76 11.77 -14.91 -10.86
CA PHE A 76 12.04 -16.30 -10.49
C PHE A 76 11.70 -17.30 -11.60
N GLY A 77 12.07 -18.58 -11.37
CA GLY A 77 11.82 -19.71 -12.24
C GLY A 77 12.91 -19.91 -13.31
N ASN A 78 13.68 -21.00 -13.22
CA ASN A 78 14.74 -21.32 -14.18
C ASN A 78 14.28 -22.26 -15.29
N LYS A 79 13.64 -23.39 -14.94
CA LYS A 79 13.10 -24.34 -15.92
C LYS A 79 11.82 -23.79 -16.57
N HIS A 80 10.99 -23.16 -15.79
CA HIS A 80 9.74 -22.52 -16.22
C HIS A 80 9.78 -21.02 -15.90
N PRO A 81 10.43 -20.19 -16.77
CA PRO A 81 10.66 -18.78 -16.50
C PRO A 81 9.38 -17.97 -16.27
N ARG A 82 9.33 -17.20 -15.20
CA ARG A 82 8.23 -16.26 -14.91
C ARG A 82 8.32 -15.00 -15.80
N ASN A 83 8.07 -15.20 -17.10
CA ASN A 83 8.00 -14.12 -18.10
C ASN A 83 6.56 -13.69 -18.41
N SER A 84 5.59 -14.32 -17.78
CA SER A 84 4.16 -14.05 -17.87
C SER A 84 3.43 -14.78 -16.73
N ASP A 85 2.12 -14.57 -16.61
CA ASP A 85 1.26 -15.25 -15.63
C ASP A 85 1.17 -16.79 -15.83
N ASN A 86 1.71 -17.34 -16.92
CA ASN A 86 1.47 -18.71 -17.32
C ASN A 86 2.41 -19.76 -16.72
N ALA A 87 3.50 -19.33 -16.08
CA ALA A 87 4.54 -20.23 -15.59
C ALA A 87 5.27 -19.68 -14.37
N GLY A 88 5.99 -20.54 -13.69
CA GLY A 88 7.01 -20.19 -12.70
C GLY A 88 6.52 -20.10 -11.26
N LEU A 89 5.24 -19.82 -10.97
CA LEU A 89 4.76 -19.79 -9.58
C LEU A 89 4.98 -21.13 -8.91
N GLY A 90 5.69 -21.12 -7.79
CA GLY A 90 6.17 -22.28 -7.06
C GLY A 90 7.70 -22.43 -7.08
N ASP A 91 8.37 -21.89 -8.08
CA ASP A 91 9.82 -22.05 -8.31
C ASP A 91 10.59 -20.79 -7.88
N TRP A 92 10.79 -20.61 -6.58
CA TRP A 92 11.28 -19.36 -5.96
C TRP A 92 12.81 -19.18 -6.02
N GLU A 93 13.43 -19.60 -7.12
CA GLU A 93 14.82 -19.33 -7.42
C GLU A 93 14.97 -18.18 -8.42
N ALA A 94 15.90 -17.26 -8.18
CA ALA A 94 16.17 -16.17 -9.10
C ALA A 94 16.47 -16.67 -10.51
N MET A 95 15.79 -16.09 -11.50
CA MET A 95 15.93 -16.47 -12.91
C MET A 95 17.30 -16.05 -13.45
N LYS A 96 18.21 -17.00 -13.62
CA LYS A 96 19.59 -16.76 -14.01
C LYS A 96 19.74 -16.02 -15.34
N SER A 97 18.81 -16.18 -16.26
CA SER A 97 18.83 -15.47 -17.54
C SER A 97 18.54 -13.96 -17.44
N LYS A 98 17.78 -13.53 -16.41
CA LYS A 98 17.50 -12.11 -16.13
C LYS A 98 18.43 -11.55 -15.06
N LEU A 99 18.72 -12.37 -14.04
CA LEU A 99 19.39 -11.99 -12.80
C LEU A 99 20.57 -12.94 -12.58
N PRO A 100 21.64 -12.82 -13.37
CA PRO A 100 22.80 -13.73 -13.29
C PRO A 100 23.47 -13.69 -11.91
N GLY A 101 23.50 -12.55 -11.23
CA GLY A 101 24.00 -12.38 -9.87
C GLY A 101 23.00 -12.71 -8.76
N GLY A 102 21.75 -13.02 -9.12
CA GLY A 102 20.68 -13.36 -8.18
C GLY A 102 20.27 -12.23 -7.25
N ILE A 103 19.54 -12.59 -6.19
CA ILE A 103 19.09 -11.63 -5.16
C ILE A 103 20.27 -10.93 -4.47
N PRO A 104 21.42 -11.59 -4.17
CA PRO A 104 22.57 -10.93 -3.55
C PRO A 104 23.10 -9.74 -4.35
N ALA A 105 23.15 -9.84 -5.69
CA ALA A 105 23.59 -8.74 -6.54
C ALA A 105 22.61 -7.55 -6.49
N LEU A 106 21.31 -7.82 -6.46
CA LEU A 106 20.29 -6.77 -6.34
C LEU A 106 20.34 -6.06 -4.99
N VAL A 107 20.50 -6.81 -3.90
CA VAL A 107 20.69 -6.25 -2.56
C VAL A 107 21.92 -5.36 -2.50
N LYS A 108 23.03 -5.80 -3.11
CA LYS A 108 24.25 -5.00 -3.22
C LYS A 108 24.02 -3.72 -4.03
N SER A 109 23.37 -3.81 -5.19
CA SER A 109 23.04 -2.65 -6.03
C SER A 109 22.17 -1.63 -5.31
N ALA A 110 21.17 -2.09 -4.54
CA ALA A 110 20.32 -1.21 -3.74
C ALA A 110 21.11 -0.48 -2.65
N LYS A 111 22.00 -1.20 -1.96
CA LYS A 111 22.90 -0.63 -0.95
C LYS A 111 23.85 0.41 -1.54
N GLU A 112 24.45 0.12 -2.70
CA GLU A 112 25.31 1.05 -3.43
C GLU A 112 24.54 2.30 -3.92
N ALA A 113 23.28 2.13 -4.34
CA ALA A 113 22.39 3.23 -4.68
C ALA A 113 21.92 4.03 -3.45
N GLY A 114 22.04 3.48 -2.23
CA GLY A 114 21.62 4.13 -0.98
C GLY A 114 20.12 4.04 -0.72
N VAL A 115 19.48 2.94 -1.16
CA VAL A 115 18.10 2.59 -0.85
C VAL A 115 18.03 1.18 -0.25
N LYS A 116 16.95 0.86 0.45
CA LYS A 116 16.68 -0.51 0.91
C LYS A 116 16.11 -1.35 -0.23
N PHE A 117 16.20 -2.67 -0.13
CA PHE A 117 15.67 -3.62 -1.09
C PHE A 117 14.50 -4.41 -0.51
N GLY A 118 13.38 -4.43 -1.23
CA GLY A 118 12.22 -5.27 -0.93
C GLY A 118 11.92 -6.20 -2.11
N ILE A 119 11.16 -7.27 -1.86
CA ILE A 119 10.85 -8.27 -2.87
C ILE A 119 9.39 -8.75 -2.75
N TRP A 120 8.77 -8.99 -3.90
CA TRP A 120 7.44 -9.58 -4.03
C TRP A 120 7.50 -11.09 -4.01
N ILE A 121 6.53 -11.72 -3.33
CA ILE A 121 6.31 -13.16 -3.33
C ILE A 121 4.80 -13.46 -3.38
N GLU A 122 4.44 -14.59 -3.99
CA GLU A 122 3.08 -15.15 -4.01
C GLU A 122 3.14 -16.67 -3.66
N PRO A 123 3.59 -17.02 -2.43
CA PRO A 123 4.03 -18.36 -2.12
C PRO A 123 2.88 -19.35 -1.89
N GLU A 124 1.65 -18.87 -1.86
CA GLU A 124 0.42 -19.67 -1.71
C GLU A 124 -0.12 -20.20 -3.06
N MET A 125 0.51 -19.80 -4.17
CA MET A 125 0.04 -20.09 -5.51
C MET A 125 1.04 -20.96 -6.27
N VAL A 126 0.54 -21.73 -7.25
CA VAL A 126 1.35 -22.56 -8.13
C VAL A 126 0.82 -22.53 -9.56
N ASN A 127 1.72 -22.43 -10.54
CA ASN A 127 1.35 -22.67 -11.94
C ASN A 127 1.47 -24.16 -12.29
N PRO A 128 0.62 -24.68 -13.19
CA PRO A 128 0.84 -26.01 -13.78
C PRO A 128 2.21 -26.14 -14.46
N LYS A 129 2.73 -25.06 -15.02
CA LYS A 129 4.09 -24.97 -15.56
C LYS A 129 5.04 -24.46 -14.48
N SER A 130 5.37 -25.34 -13.52
CA SER A 130 6.39 -25.13 -12.50
C SER A 130 7.00 -26.47 -12.09
N GLU A 131 8.23 -26.44 -11.62
CA GLU A 131 8.88 -27.65 -11.07
C GLU A 131 8.19 -28.13 -9.79
N LEU A 132 7.63 -27.20 -9.01
CA LEU A 132 6.84 -27.53 -7.83
C LEU A 132 5.63 -28.38 -8.19
N PHE A 133 4.85 -27.98 -9.20
CA PHE A 133 3.66 -28.72 -9.61
C PHE A 133 4.02 -30.07 -10.25
N GLU A 134 5.12 -30.16 -11.01
CA GLU A 134 5.62 -31.43 -11.55
C GLU A 134 5.95 -32.44 -10.44
N LYS A 135 6.55 -31.95 -9.32
CA LYS A 135 6.95 -32.81 -8.19
C LYS A 135 5.79 -33.11 -7.25
N HIS A 136 4.88 -32.16 -7.06
CA HIS A 136 3.83 -32.18 -6.05
C HIS A 136 2.48 -31.70 -6.59
N PRO A 137 1.89 -32.38 -7.61
CA PRO A 137 0.57 -31.97 -8.11
C PRO A 137 -0.54 -32.16 -7.05
N ASP A 138 -0.31 -33.05 -6.06
CA ASP A 138 -1.17 -33.32 -4.92
C ASP A 138 -1.17 -32.19 -3.86
N TRP A 139 -0.31 -31.20 -3.99
CA TRP A 139 -0.28 -30.04 -3.09
C TRP A 139 -1.24 -28.92 -3.52
N ALA A 140 -1.78 -28.97 -4.72
CA ALA A 140 -2.76 -28.02 -5.19
C ALA A 140 -4.20 -28.43 -4.84
N ILE A 141 -5.02 -27.44 -4.51
CA ILE A 141 -6.47 -27.62 -4.31
C ILE A 141 -7.11 -27.85 -5.68
N THR A 142 -7.56 -29.08 -5.95
CA THR A 142 -8.10 -29.49 -7.26
C THR A 142 -9.21 -30.52 -7.11
N LEU A 143 -10.28 -30.38 -7.90
CA LEU A 143 -11.41 -31.34 -7.91
C LEU A 143 -11.04 -32.59 -8.65
N PRO A 144 -11.21 -33.80 -8.05
CA PRO A 144 -11.01 -35.06 -8.74
C PRO A 144 -12.10 -35.26 -9.80
N ASN A 145 -11.73 -35.90 -10.93
CA ASN A 145 -12.64 -36.27 -12.02
C ASN A 145 -13.43 -35.12 -12.65
N ARG A 146 -12.92 -33.90 -12.54
CA ARG A 146 -13.48 -32.71 -13.19
C ARG A 146 -12.38 -31.92 -13.85
N LYS A 147 -12.76 -31.14 -14.91
CA LYS A 147 -11.84 -30.18 -15.53
C LYS A 147 -11.47 -29.12 -14.50
N THR A 148 -10.17 -28.94 -14.29
CA THR A 148 -9.64 -27.91 -13.40
C THR A 148 -9.94 -26.53 -13.96
N TYR A 149 -10.44 -25.64 -13.13
CA TYR A 149 -10.61 -24.23 -13.45
C TYR A 149 -9.40 -23.45 -12.94
N TYR A 150 -8.78 -22.69 -13.81
CA TYR A 150 -7.63 -21.85 -13.49
C TYR A 150 -8.06 -20.39 -13.47
N TYR A 151 -7.79 -19.70 -12.36
CA TYR A 151 -7.89 -18.26 -12.28
C TYR A 151 -6.49 -17.67 -12.45
N ARG A 152 -6.30 -16.76 -13.41
CA ARG A 152 -4.97 -16.24 -13.77
C ARG A 152 -3.92 -17.34 -14.07
N ASN A 153 -4.33 -18.45 -14.67
CA ASN A 153 -3.47 -19.59 -14.99
C ASN A 153 -2.78 -20.27 -13.80
N GLN A 154 -3.29 -20.07 -12.58
CA GLN A 154 -2.70 -20.60 -11.35
C GLN A 154 -3.71 -21.37 -10.51
N LEU A 155 -3.20 -22.11 -9.54
CA LEU A 155 -3.92 -22.87 -8.54
C LEU A 155 -3.47 -22.45 -7.14
N VAL A 156 -4.34 -22.65 -6.18
CA VAL A 156 -4.06 -22.41 -4.76
C VAL A 156 -3.40 -23.66 -4.16
N LEU A 157 -2.29 -23.49 -3.46
CA LEU A 157 -1.65 -24.54 -2.68
C LEU A 157 -2.48 -24.86 -1.44
N ASP A 158 -2.58 -26.14 -1.09
CA ASP A 158 -3.39 -26.65 0.01
C ASP A 158 -2.73 -26.42 1.37
N LEU A 159 -2.94 -25.26 1.96
CA LEU A 159 -2.40 -24.92 3.29
C LEU A 159 -3.04 -25.69 4.45
N SER A 160 -4.07 -26.53 4.23
CA SER A 160 -4.48 -27.51 5.22
C SER A 160 -3.43 -28.61 5.42
N ASN A 161 -2.50 -28.79 4.46
CA ASN A 161 -1.41 -29.75 4.50
C ASN A 161 -0.16 -29.14 5.17
N PRO A 162 0.34 -29.70 6.29
CA PRO A 162 1.54 -29.20 6.96
C PRO A 162 2.79 -29.15 6.08
N LYS A 163 2.95 -30.06 5.11
CA LYS A 163 4.09 -30.04 4.18
C LYS A 163 4.05 -28.81 3.27
N VAL A 164 2.86 -28.39 2.86
CA VAL A 164 2.66 -27.16 2.09
C VAL A 164 2.95 -25.93 2.96
N GLN A 165 2.54 -25.94 4.24
CA GLN A 165 2.90 -24.88 5.18
C GLN A 165 4.42 -24.77 5.35
N ASP A 166 5.14 -25.91 5.44
CA ASP A 166 6.60 -25.94 5.53
C ASP A 166 7.25 -25.35 4.27
N PHE A 167 6.72 -25.69 3.09
CA PHE A 167 7.19 -25.12 1.83
C PHE A 167 6.99 -23.60 1.79
N VAL A 168 5.79 -23.10 2.10
CA VAL A 168 5.49 -21.67 2.06
C VAL A 168 6.32 -20.88 3.08
N PHE A 169 6.52 -21.42 4.28
CA PHE A 169 7.47 -20.87 5.25
C PHE A 169 8.89 -20.85 4.69
N GLY A 170 9.32 -21.94 4.05
CA GLY A 170 10.64 -22.11 3.45
C GLY A 170 10.96 -21.05 2.38
N VAL A 171 9.97 -20.58 1.63
CA VAL A 171 10.17 -19.51 0.63
C VAL A 171 10.72 -18.24 1.30
N VAL A 172 10.10 -17.79 2.39
CA VAL A 172 10.57 -16.61 3.13
C VAL A 172 11.88 -16.90 3.84
N ASP A 173 11.96 -18.07 4.46
CA ASP A 173 13.12 -18.51 5.25
C ASP A 173 14.41 -18.57 4.42
N ASN A 174 14.33 -19.17 3.23
CA ASN A 174 15.47 -19.27 2.33
C ASN A 174 15.92 -17.90 1.82
N ILE A 175 14.97 -17.04 1.39
CA ILE A 175 15.31 -15.68 0.93
C ILE A 175 16.04 -14.90 2.02
N LEU A 176 15.53 -14.90 3.27
CA LEU A 176 16.15 -14.13 4.35
C LEU A 176 17.41 -14.76 4.93
N THR A 177 17.53 -16.09 4.90
CA THR A 177 18.74 -16.78 5.36
C THR A 177 19.90 -16.52 4.40
N GLU A 178 19.64 -16.58 3.10
CA GLU A 178 20.64 -16.33 2.06
C GLU A 178 20.91 -14.84 1.86
N ASN A 179 19.91 -13.97 2.12
CA ASN A 179 19.97 -12.54 1.87
C ASN A 179 19.41 -11.75 3.08
N PRO A 180 20.12 -11.68 4.21
CA PRO A 180 19.60 -11.06 5.45
C PRO A 180 19.37 -9.54 5.33
N GLU A 181 19.89 -8.88 4.29
CA GLU A 181 19.67 -7.46 4.01
C GLU A 181 18.39 -7.19 3.19
N VAL A 182 17.61 -8.22 2.80
CA VAL A 182 16.26 -8.03 2.26
C VAL A 182 15.38 -7.41 3.35
N ALA A 183 14.93 -6.18 3.11
CA ALA A 183 14.34 -5.34 4.14
C ALA A 183 12.80 -5.37 4.15
N TYR A 184 12.16 -6.03 3.16
CA TYR A 184 10.71 -5.93 3.00
C TYR A 184 10.15 -6.99 2.06
N PHE A 185 8.93 -7.47 2.35
CA PHE A 185 8.17 -8.33 1.45
C PHE A 185 6.83 -7.70 1.05
N LYS A 186 6.47 -7.84 -0.23
CA LYS A 186 5.09 -7.74 -0.71
C LYS A 186 4.59 -9.18 -0.89
N TRP A 187 3.69 -9.60 0.00
CA TRP A 187 3.10 -10.93 -0.01
C TRP A 187 1.75 -10.89 -0.71
N ASP A 188 1.66 -11.56 -1.84
CA ASP A 188 0.47 -11.57 -2.68
C ASP A 188 -0.27 -12.93 -2.67
N CYS A 189 -1.50 -12.92 -3.19
CA CYS A 189 -2.35 -14.08 -3.37
C CYS A 189 -3.45 -13.73 -4.39
N ASN A 190 -3.24 -14.04 -5.65
CA ASN A 190 -4.04 -13.54 -6.76
C ASN A 190 -5.11 -14.51 -7.28
N SER A 191 -5.30 -15.67 -6.61
CA SER A 191 -6.35 -16.61 -6.99
C SER A 191 -7.21 -17.01 -5.80
N PRO A 192 -8.54 -16.93 -5.93
CA PRO A 192 -9.45 -17.54 -4.96
C PRO A 192 -9.43 -19.07 -5.09
N ILE A 193 -9.90 -19.76 -4.06
CA ILE A 193 -10.13 -21.21 -4.12
C ILE A 193 -11.34 -21.47 -5.01
N THR A 194 -11.10 -21.89 -6.26
CA THR A 194 -12.13 -22.17 -7.26
C THR A 194 -12.43 -23.66 -7.41
N ASN A 195 -11.46 -24.54 -7.09
CA ASN A 195 -11.60 -25.99 -7.16
C ASN A 195 -11.68 -26.54 -5.73
N VAL A 196 -12.86 -26.58 -5.15
CA VAL A 196 -13.07 -26.80 -3.70
C VAL A 196 -12.91 -28.29 -3.32
N TYR A 197 -11.67 -28.76 -3.32
CA TYR A 197 -11.32 -30.09 -2.82
C TYR A 197 -9.83 -30.17 -2.44
N SER A 198 -9.56 -30.64 -1.23
CA SER A 198 -8.21 -30.87 -0.71
C SER A 198 -7.85 -32.37 -0.84
N PRO A 199 -6.82 -32.70 -1.61
CA PRO A 199 -6.30 -34.09 -1.62
C PRO A 199 -5.84 -34.58 -0.23
N TYR A 200 -5.36 -33.66 0.61
CA TYR A 200 -4.89 -33.93 1.97
C TYR A 200 -6.04 -34.26 2.95
N LEU A 201 -7.13 -33.50 2.92
CA LEU A 201 -8.23 -33.63 3.89
C LEU A 201 -9.10 -34.88 3.69
N LYS A 202 -9.02 -35.57 2.54
CA LYS A 202 -9.76 -36.81 2.23
C LYS A 202 -11.25 -36.64 2.52
N ASN A 203 -11.78 -37.30 3.56
CA ASN A 203 -13.18 -37.24 3.96
C ASN A 203 -13.58 -36.04 4.79
N LYS A 204 -12.63 -35.16 5.14
CA LYS A 204 -12.87 -33.92 5.96
C LYS A 204 -13.02 -32.67 5.10
N GLN A 205 -13.55 -32.77 3.88
CA GLN A 205 -13.63 -31.64 2.94
C GLN A 205 -14.37 -30.41 3.49
N GLY A 206 -15.35 -30.59 4.38
CA GLY A 206 -16.03 -29.48 5.04
C GLY A 206 -15.14 -28.58 5.91
N GLN A 207 -13.89 -29.00 6.20
CA GLN A 207 -12.91 -28.22 6.94
C GLN A 207 -12.00 -27.38 6.03
N LEU A 208 -12.05 -27.54 4.71
CA LEU A 208 -11.06 -26.97 3.78
C LEU A 208 -10.82 -25.48 4.03
N TYR A 209 -11.85 -24.64 4.01
CA TYR A 209 -11.70 -23.19 4.17
C TYR A 209 -11.15 -22.83 5.56
N ILE A 210 -11.58 -23.54 6.59
CA ILE A 210 -11.15 -23.27 7.98
C ILE A 210 -9.70 -23.66 8.15
N ASP A 211 -9.33 -24.87 7.73
CA ASP A 211 -7.97 -25.38 7.93
C ASP A 211 -6.96 -24.70 7.00
N HIS A 212 -7.38 -24.28 5.80
CA HIS A 212 -6.57 -23.46 4.91
C HIS A 212 -6.21 -22.12 5.56
N VAL A 213 -7.21 -21.40 6.12
CA VAL A 213 -6.98 -20.11 6.81
C VAL A 213 -6.11 -20.32 8.05
N ARG A 214 -6.32 -21.36 8.83
CA ARG A 214 -5.45 -21.72 9.96
C ARG A 214 -4.03 -22.00 9.50
N GLY A 215 -3.88 -22.67 8.36
CA GLY A 215 -2.59 -22.98 7.76
C GLY A 215 -1.79 -21.75 7.41
N ILE A 216 -2.39 -20.76 6.72
CA ILE A 216 -1.69 -19.52 6.41
C ILE A 216 -1.29 -18.74 7.68
N TYR A 217 -2.18 -18.62 8.67
CA TYR A 217 -1.83 -17.95 9.90
C TYR A 217 -0.76 -18.69 10.71
N ASN A 218 -0.70 -20.01 10.65
CA ASN A 218 0.40 -20.78 11.22
C ASN A 218 1.74 -20.47 10.55
N VAL A 219 1.77 -20.38 9.22
CA VAL A 219 2.96 -19.96 8.46
C VAL A 219 3.38 -18.54 8.86
N LEU A 220 2.45 -17.59 8.85
CA LEU A 220 2.71 -16.18 9.18
C LEU A 220 3.21 -16.02 10.63
N LYS A 221 2.66 -16.82 11.57
CA LYS A 221 3.14 -16.87 12.95
C LYS A 221 4.62 -17.30 13.00
N ARG A 222 4.98 -18.39 12.33
CA ARG A 222 6.36 -18.88 12.24
C ARG A 222 7.30 -17.83 11.63
N VAL A 223 6.87 -17.15 10.56
CA VAL A 223 7.64 -16.04 9.95
C VAL A 223 7.85 -14.92 10.95
N LYS A 224 6.79 -14.50 11.64
CA LYS A 224 6.87 -13.43 12.66
C LYS A 224 7.80 -13.79 13.82
N GLU A 225 7.76 -15.04 14.28
CA GLU A 225 8.60 -15.53 15.39
C GLU A 225 10.08 -15.55 14.99
N LYS A 226 10.41 -15.99 13.77
CA LYS A 226 11.80 -16.07 13.31
C LYS A 226 12.33 -14.71 12.79
N TYR A 227 11.48 -13.91 12.17
CA TYR A 227 11.83 -12.63 11.53
C TYR A 227 10.93 -11.48 12.02
N PRO A 228 10.95 -11.16 13.33
CA PRO A 228 10.01 -10.20 13.94
C PRO A 228 10.12 -8.80 13.35
N ASN A 229 11.31 -8.40 12.89
CA ASN A 229 11.62 -7.06 12.43
C ASN A 229 11.47 -6.87 10.91
N THR A 230 11.06 -7.89 10.15
CA THR A 230 10.88 -7.77 8.70
C THR A 230 9.47 -7.27 8.39
N PRO A 231 9.32 -6.05 7.85
CA PRO A 231 8.03 -5.52 7.42
C PRO A 231 7.47 -6.32 6.24
N MET A 232 6.15 -6.46 6.19
CA MET A 232 5.46 -7.13 5.10
C MET A 232 4.18 -6.38 4.73
N MET A 233 3.95 -6.18 3.44
CA MET A 233 2.69 -5.70 2.88
C MET A 233 1.83 -6.89 2.44
N LEU A 234 0.57 -6.93 2.85
CA LEU A 234 -0.39 -7.91 2.34
C LEU A 234 -1.05 -7.39 1.07
N CYS A 235 -0.96 -8.18 0.02
CA CYS A 235 -1.73 -8.05 -1.21
C CYS A 235 -2.54 -9.34 -1.46
N SER A 236 -3.65 -9.23 -2.13
CA SER A 236 -4.47 -10.37 -2.57
C SER A 236 -5.32 -9.92 -3.76
N GLY A 237 -4.67 -9.62 -4.88
CA GLY A 237 -5.30 -8.90 -5.97
C GLY A 237 -5.90 -7.57 -5.46
N GLY A 238 -5.13 -6.85 -4.65
CA GLY A 238 -5.58 -5.75 -3.84
C GLY A 238 -5.95 -6.15 -2.41
N GLY A 239 -7.03 -5.62 -1.88
CA GLY A 239 -7.42 -5.69 -0.47
C GLY A 239 -8.32 -6.85 -0.07
N ALA A 240 -8.38 -7.95 -0.84
CA ALA A 240 -9.36 -9.04 -0.61
C ALA A 240 -9.22 -9.76 0.76
N ARG A 241 -8.06 -9.64 1.44
CA ARG A 241 -7.81 -10.24 2.75
C ARG A 241 -7.46 -9.21 3.84
N CYS A 242 -7.87 -7.95 3.65
CA CYS A 242 -7.66 -6.93 4.66
C CYS A 242 -8.61 -7.13 5.83
N ASP A 243 -8.11 -7.66 6.93
CA ASP A 243 -8.83 -7.84 8.18
C ASP A 243 -7.93 -7.59 9.41
N TYR A 244 -8.53 -7.57 10.59
CA TYR A 244 -7.80 -7.30 11.82
C TYR A 244 -6.90 -8.45 12.28
N GLU A 245 -7.19 -9.70 11.88
CA GLU A 245 -6.29 -10.82 12.19
C GLU A 245 -5.00 -10.70 11.37
N ALA A 246 -5.09 -10.31 10.10
CA ALA A 246 -3.94 -10.11 9.23
C ALA A 246 -3.00 -8.99 9.74
N LEU A 247 -3.54 -7.96 10.40
CA LEU A 247 -2.73 -6.88 10.99
C LEU A 247 -1.67 -7.37 11.98
N LYS A 248 -1.88 -8.54 12.62
CA LYS A 248 -0.88 -9.15 13.53
C LYS A 248 0.44 -9.49 12.84
N TYR A 249 0.41 -9.68 11.52
CA TYR A 249 1.51 -10.20 10.72
C TYR A 249 2.03 -9.23 9.68
N PHE A 250 1.18 -8.31 9.22
CA PHE A 250 1.50 -7.35 8.16
C PHE A 250 1.59 -5.92 8.71
N THR A 251 2.52 -5.15 8.17
CA THR A 251 2.70 -3.75 8.54
C THR A 251 1.73 -2.83 7.79
N GLU A 252 1.26 -3.25 6.64
CA GLU A 252 0.26 -2.55 5.84
C GLU A 252 -0.39 -3.47 4.79
N PHE A 253 -1.45 -2.94 4.19
CA PHE A 253 -2.23 -3.56 3.12
C PHE A 253 -2.07 -2.81 1.81
N TRP A 254 -2.03 -3.54 0.69
CA TRP A 254 -2.31 -3.01 -0.63
C TRP A 254 -3.83 -2.96 -0.82
N CYS A 255 -4.42 -1.77 -0.69
CA CYS A 255 -5.87 -1.63 -0.60
C CYS A 255 -6.60 -2.04 -1.88
N SER A 256 -6.01 -1.82 -3.05
CA SER A 256 -6.58 -2.18 -4.36
C SER A 256 -5.53 -2.12 -5.45
N ASP A 257 -5.64 -3.04 -6.43
CA ASP A 257 -4.89 -2.97 -7.69
C ASP A 257 -5.41 -1.86 -8.61
N ASN A 258 -6.60 -1.32 -8.33
CA ASN A 258 -7.07 -0.11 -9.01
C ASN A 258 -6.33 1.09 -8.43
N THR A 259 -5.38 1.61 -9.20
CA THR A 259 -4.52 2.73 -8.82
C THR A 259 -4.93 4.05 -9.48
N ASP A 260 -6.06 4.09 -10.19
CA ASP A 260 -6.65 5.34 -10.65
C ASP A 260 -6.84 6.29 -9.46
N PRO A 261 -6.24 7.50 -9.48
CA PRO A 261 -6.25 8.37 -8.31
C PRO A 261 -7.64 8.89 -7.93
N ILE A 262 -8.57 8.97 -8.90
CA ILE A 262 -9.97 9.32 -8.61
C ILE A 262 -10.64 8.17 -7.86
N GLU A 263 -10.51 6.94 -8.35
CA GLU A 263 -11.03 5.75 -7.68
C GLU A 263 -10.38 5.55 -6.30
N ARG A 264 -9.09 5.85 -6.16
CA ARG A 264 -8.38 5.76 -4.89
C ARG A 264 -8.92 6.71 -3.81
N LEU A 265 -9.52 7.83 -4.16
CA LEU A 265 -10.23 8.67 -3.19
C LEU A 265 -11.38 7.91 -2.53
N PHE A 266 -12.18 7.16 -3.31
CA PHE A 266 -13.27 6.34 -2.79
C PHE A 266 -12.77 5.13 -2.01
N ILE A 267 -11.77 4.41 -2.55
CA ILE A 267 -11.17 3.23 -1.93
C ILE A 267 -10.54 3.60 -0.59
N GLN A 268 -9.69 4.62 -0.54
CA GLN A 268 -9.02 5.06 0.69
C GLN A 268 -10.01 5.62 1.72
N TRP A 269 -11.05 6.32 1.27
CA TRP A 269 -12.14 6.75 2.13
C TRP A 269 -12.85 5.54 2.79
N GLY A 270 -13.20 4.52 1.99
CA GLY A 270 -13.86 3.31 2.48
C GLY A 270 -13.01 2.56 3.49
N PHE A 271 -11.74 2.27 3.15
CA PHE A 271 -10.79 1.62 4.05
C PHE A 271 -10.57 2.39 5.36
N SER A 272 -10.52 3.72 5.28
CA SER A 272 -10.34 4.59 6.44
C SER A 272 -11.50 4.57 7.45
N GLN A 273 -12.63 3.93 7.13
CA GLN A 273 -13.69 3.71 8.12
C GLN A 273 -13.22 2.79 9.25
N ILE A 274 -12.35 1.84 8.92
CA ILE A 274 -11.93 0.75 9.82
C ILE A 274 -10.43 0.79 10.07
N PHE A 275 -9.59 1.02 9.05
CA PHE A 275 -8.14 0.92 9.13
C PHE A 275 -7.45 2.29 9.22
N PRO A 276 -6.41 2.44 10.06
CA PRO A 276 -5.60 3.67 10.09
C PRO A 276 -4.80 3.83 8.78
N SER A 277 -4.51 5.08 8.40
CA SER A 277 -3.67 5.39 7.24
C SER A 277 -2.31 4.67 7.23
N LYS A 278 -1.75 4.40 8.41
CA LYS A 278 -0.52 3.63 8.60
C LYS A 278 -0.60 2.19 8.09
N ALA A 279 -1.79 1.60 8.09
CA ALA A 279 -2.05 0.26 7.58
C ALA A 279 -2.42 0.22 6.09
N MET A 280 -2.42 1.35 5.39
CA MET A 280 -2.81 1.46 4.00
C MET A 280 -1.64 1.90 3.12
N SER A 281 -1.45 1.25 1.97
CA SER A 281 -0.49 1.65 0.95
C SER A 281 -1.17 2.29 -0.25
N ALA A 282 -0.55 3.35 -0.78
CA ALA A 282 -0.98 4.01 -2.01
C ALA A 282 0.24 4.40 -2.86
N HIS A 283 0.16 4.12 -4.16
CA HIS A 283 1.24 4.43 -5.09
C HIS A 283 0.79 5.43 -6.16
N VAL A 284 1.71 6.26 -6.56
CA VAL A 284 1.62 7.10 -7.75
C VAL A 284 1.88 6.23 -8.97
N THR A 285 0.93 6.16 -9.89
CA THR A 285 1.00 5.27 -11.07
C THR A 285 0.66 6.00 -12.36
N SER A 286 0.69 5.29 -13.48
CA SER A 286 0.34 5.81 -14.79
C SER A 286 -1.08 5.49 -15.26
N TRP A 287 -1.92 4.90 -14.41
CA TRP A 287 -3.24 4.40 -14.82
C TRP A 287 -4.16 5.48 -15.38
N ASN A 288 -4.25 6.63 -14.75
CA ASN A 288 -5.07 7.73 -15.26
C ASN A 288 -4.19 8.93 -15.60
N LYS A 289 -3.57 8.90 -16.80
CA LYS A 289 -2.71 9.98 -17.32
C LYS A 289 -3.46 11.29 -17.60
N ASN A 290 -4.79 11.30 -17.56
CA ASN A 290 -5.58 12.54 -17.68
C ASN A 290 -5.55 13.36 -16.38
N THR A 291 -5.13 12.78 -15.28
CA THR A 291 -4.87 13.49 -14.03
C THR A 291 -3.41 13.93 -13.95
N SER A 292 -3.17 15.11 -13.37
CA SER A 292 -1.80 15.62 -13.20
C SER A 292 -0.97 14.74 -12.25
N ILE A 293 0.35 14.77 -12.40
CA ILE A 293 1.25 14.10 -11.45
C ILE A 293 1.03 14.61 -10.02
N LYS A 294 0.70 15.91 -9.87
CA LYS A 294 0.35 16.50 -8.58
C LYS A 294 -0.86 15.81 -7.95
N PHE A 295 -1.95 15.67 -8.69
CA PHE A 295 -3.16 15.03 -8.16
C PHE A 295 -2.89 13.59 -7.72
N ARG A 296 -2.21 12.80 -8.56
CA ARG A 296 -1.82 11.41 -8.26
C ARG A 296 -0.96 11.30 -7.00
N THR A 297 0.00 12.20 -6.87
CA THR A 297 0.95 12.23 -5.76
C THR A 297 0.25 12.65 -4.45
N ASP A 298 -0.59 13.69 -4.48
CA ASP A 298 -1.33 14.15 -3.31
C ASP A 298 -2.31 13.08 -2.80
N VAL A 299 -2.93 12.29 -3.70
CA VAL A 299 -3.79 11.15 -3.31
C VAL A 299 -2.97 10.04 -2.64
N ALA A 300 -1.81 9.69 -3.18
CA ALA A 300 -0.95 8.68 -2.59
C ALA A 300 -0.38 9.10 -1.21
N MET A 301 -0.18 10.39 -1.02
CA MET A 301 0.37 10.96 0.22
C MET A 301 -0.53 10.77 1.45
N MET A 302 -1.83 10.50 1.28
CA MET A 302 -2.75 10.24 2.41
C MET A 302 -2.46 8.94 3.17
N CYS A 303 -1.61 8.06 2.64
CA CYS A 303 -1.31 6.73 3.17
C CYS A 303 0.20 6.49 3.20
N LYS A 304 0.66 5.23 3.41
CA LYS A 304 2.05 4.86 3.13
C LYS A 304 2.31 5.09 1.64
N MET A 305 3.09 6.11 1.35
CA MET A 305 3.34 6.59 0.01
C MET A 305 4.35 5.71 -0.74
N GLY A 306 4.05 5.42 -1.99
CA GLY A 306 4.96 4.80 -2.95
C GLY A 306 4.77 5.33 -4.35
N PHE A 307 5.62 4.86 -5.25
CA PHE A 307 5.55 5.09 -6.69
C PHE A 307 5.63 3.75 -7.41
N ASP A 308 4.91 3.64 -8.50
CA ASP A 308 4.95 2.53 -9.44
C ASP A 308 4.72 3.11 -10.84
N ILE A 309 5.74 3.74 -11.38
CA ILE A 309 5.68 4.55 -12.59
C ILE A 309 7.08 4.67 -13.20
N SER A 310 7.15 4.83 -14.51
CA SER A 310 8.41 5.17 -15.19
C SER A 310 8.80 6.61 -14.91
N LEU A 311 9.89 6.81 -14.17
CA LEU A 311 10.42 8.15 -13.88
C LEU A 311 10.99 8.82 -15.13
N LYS A 312 11.38 8.05 -16.15
CA LYS A 312 11.87 8.55 -17.46
C LYS A 312 10.78 9.25 -18.29
N GLU A 313 9.50 9.00 -17.95
CA GLU A 313 8.36 9.68 -18.60
C GLU A 313 8.04 11.05 -17.99
N MET A 314 8.64 11.39 -16.85
CA MET A 314 8.44 12.69 -16.20
C MET A 314 9.33 13.76 -16.82
N ASN A 315 8.80 14.96 -17.00
CA ASN A 315 9.60 16.13 -17.29
C ASN A 315 10.29 16.67 -16.01
N ASP A 316 11.19 17.64 -16.17
CA ASP A 316 11.98 18.19 -15.05
C ASP A 316 11.12 18.81 -13.94
N ASP A 317 10.04 19.50 -14.29
CA ASP A 317 9.12 20.10 -13.32
C ASP A 317 8.33 19.04 -12.54
N GLU A 318 7.89 17.98 -13.22
CA GLU A 318 7.21 16.86 -12.59
C GLU A 318 8.14 16.10 -11.65
N MET A 319 9.38 15.86 -12.06
CA MET A 319 10.40 15.21 -11.22
C MET A 319 10.68 16.06 -9.98
N LYS A 320 10.93 17.35 -10.16
CA LYS A 320 11.18 18.29 -9.05
C LYS A 320 9.99 18.33 -8.09
N TYR A 321 8.78 18.40 -8.62
CA TYR A 321 7.56 18.34 -7.82
C TYR A 321 7.50 17.05 -6.98
N CYS A 322 7.74 15.88 -7.60
CA CYS A 322 7.70 14.60 -6.89
C CYS A 322 8.77 14.53 -5.79
N GLN A 323 9.98 15.04 -6.03
CA GLN A 323 11.05 15.11 -5.02
C GLN A 323 10.63 15.98 -3.82
N GLU A 324 10.06 17.14 -4.07
CA GLU A 324 9.56 18.03 -3.03
C GLU A 324 8.39 17.40 -2.26
N ALA A 325 7.47 16.72 -2.96
CA ALA A 325 6.35 16.02 -2.35
C ALA A 325 6.81 14.84 -1.47
N VAL A 326 7.83 14.07 -1.90
CA VAL A 326 8.46 13.02 -1.08
C VAL A 326 9.12 13.62 0.16
N ALA A 327 9.81 14.75 0.03
CA ALA A 327 10.42 15.43 1.17
C ALA A 327 9.36 15.92 2.17
N ASN A 328 8.27 16.54 1.68
CA ASN A 328 7.13 16.95 2.49
C ASN A 328 6.45 15.76 3.16
N TYR A 329 6.24 14.64 2.43
CA TYR A 329 5.70 13.43 3.01
C TYR A 329 6.56 12.91 4.17
N LYS A 330 7.88 12.81 3.98
CA LYS A 330 8.81 12.36 5.03
C LYS A 330 8.75 13.23 6.29
N ARG A 331 8.58 14.52 6.13
CA ARG A 331 8.44 15.49 7.23
C ARG A 331 7.09 15.39 7.94
N LEU A 332 6.03 15.05 7.20
CA LEU A 332 4.64 15.07 7.66
C LEU A 332 4.08 13.68 7.97
N LYS A 333 4.79 12.59 7.61
CA LYS A 333 4.27 11.22 7.74
C LYS A 333 3.86 10.87 9.18
N GLY A 334 4.52 11.39 10.19
CA GLY A 334 4.12 11.22 11.58
C GLY A 334 2.71 11.77 11.86
N THR A 335 2.37 12.95 11.32
CA THR A 335 1.01 13.50 11.42
C THR A 335 0.02 12.69 10.59
N ILE A 336 0.38 12.28 9.37
CA ILE A 336 -0.51 11.56 8.44
C ILE A 336 -0.78 10.13 8.91
N LEU A 337 0.26 9.39 9.35
CA LEU A 337 0.17 7.96 9.66
C LEU A 337 -0.24 7.68 11.12
N ASP A 338 0.15 8.55 12.05
CA ASP A 338 -0.07 8.37 13.50
C ASP A 338 -1.11 9.32 14.08
N GLY A 339 -1.45 10.39 13.36
CA GLY A 339 -2.46 11.36 13.76
C GLY A 339 -3.89 10.84 13.71
N ASP A 340 -4.79 11.64 14.22
CA ASP A 340 -6.23 11.39 14.18
C ASP A 340 -6.82 11.84 12.84
N LEU A 341 -7.50 10.93 12.17
CA LEU A 341 -8.16 11.20 10.90
C LEU A 341 -9.55 11.80 11.09
N TYR A 342 -9.80 12.89 10.37
CA TYR A 342 -11.11 13.51 10.23
C TYR A 342 -11.52 13.51 8.75
N ARG A 343 -12.62 12.82 8.42
CA ARG A 343 -13.23 12.82 7.10
C ARG A 343 -14.21 13.98 7.03
N LEU A 344 -13.87 15.03 6.28
CA LEU A 344 -14.60 16.30 6.30
C LEU A 344 -15.64 16.40 5.20
N VAL A 345 -15.30 15.97 3.98
CA VAL A 345 -16.20 15.99 2.82
C VAL A 345 -16.11 14.66 2.09
N SER A 346 -17.21 13.97 1.99
CA SER A 346 -17.32 12.63 1.40
C SER A 346 -17.30 12.70 -0.13
N PRO A 347 -16.49 11.88 -0.82
CA PRO A 347 -16.51 11.78 -2.26
C PRO A 347 -17.79 11.11 -2.80
N TYR A 348 -18.56 10.44 -1.93
CA TYR A 348 -19.83 9.82 -2.29
C TYR A 348 -21.01 10.80 -2.31
N ASP A 349 -20.87 11.94 -1.61
CA ASP A 349 -21.97 12.89 -1.43
C ASP A 349 -21.82 14.13 -2.32
N THR A 350 -20.60 14.44 -2.75
CA THR A 350 -20.28 15.63 -3.55
C THR A 350 -19.25 15.33 -4.64
N ASN A 351 -19.03 16.28 -5.55
CA ASN A 351 -17.93 16.23 -6.53
C ASN A 351 -16.56 16.65 -5.96
N HIS A 352 -16.49 16.73 -4.64
CA HIS A 352 -15.29 17.10 -3.88
C HIS A 352 -15.01 16.06 -2.80
N SER A 353 -13.77 16.00 -2.32
CA SER A 353 -13.40 15.21 -1.15
C SER A 353 -12.44 15.98 -0.26
N SER A 354 -12.54 15.79 1.04
CA SER A 354 -11.56 16.35 1.96
C SER A 354 -11.39 15.50 3.20
N VAL A 355 -10.12 15.26 3.56
CA VAL A 355 -9.73 14.60 4.80
C VAL A 355 -8.64 15.40 5.50
N MET A 356 -8.56 15.27 6.81
CA MET A 356 -7.58 15.97 7.63
C MET A 356 -6.98 15.03 8.67
N TYR A 357 -5.68 15.14 8.86
CA TYR A 357 -4.94 14.46 9.92
C TYR A 357 -4.45 15.48 10.94
N VAL A 358 -4.62 15.18 12.22
CA VAL A 358 -4.21 16.06 13.33
C VAL A 358 -3.33 15.27 14.27
N ASP A 359 -2.18 15.81 14.64
CA ASP A 359 -1.30 15.19 15.63
C ASP A 359 -1.92 15.18 17.03
N LYS A 360 -1.39 14.35 17.92
CA LYS A 360 -1.92 14.19 19.28
C LYS A 360 -1.81 15.47 20.12
N ALA A 361 -0.79 16.30 19.86
CA ALA A 361 -0.58 17.57 20.55
C ALA A 361 -1.48 18.69 20.01
N LYS A 362 -2.19 18.44 18.90
CA LYS A 362 -2.94 19.46 18.16
C LYS A 362 -2.09 20.67 17.79
N SER A 363 -0.82 20.39 17.48
CA SER A 363 0.16 21.40 17.07
C SER A 363 0.38 21.45 15.56
N LYS A 364 0.13 20.31 14.90
CA LYS A 364 0.25 20.15 13.45
C LYS A 364 -0.93 19.43 12.88
N SER A 365 -1.35 19.82 11.68
CA SER A 365 -2.32 19.10 10.91
C SER A 365 -2.05 19.23 9.42
N VAL A 366 -2.53 18.23 8.66
CA VAL A 366 -2.45 18.20 7.20
C VAL A 366 -3.84 17.98 6.65
N LEU A 367 -4.31 18.92 5.87
CA LEU A 367 -5.60 18.88 5.19
C LEU A 367 -5.37 18.57 3.71
N PHE A 368 -6.06 17.57 3.21
CA PHE A 368 -6.14 17.22 1.80
C PHE A 368 -7.50 17.61 1.26
N ALA A 369 -7.53 18.31 0.15
CA ALA A 369 -8.75 18.72 -0.55
C ALA A 369 -8.65 18.39 -2.03
N TYR A 370 -9.71 17.80 -2.58
CA TYR A 370 -9.77 17.30 -3.94
C TYR A 370 -11.03 17.78 -4.65
N ASP A 371 -10.87 18.35 -5.83
CA ASP A 371 -11.93 18.61 -6.78
C ASP A 371 -11.95 17.44 -7.77
N ILE A 372 -12.99 16.61 -7.73
CA ILE A 372 -13.06 15.36 -8.50
C ILE A 372 -13.63 15.64 -9.90
N HIS A 373 -14.92 15.94 -9.96
CA HIS A 373 -15.67 16.22 -11.18
C HIS A 373 -16.63 17.42 -11.01
N PRO A 374 -16.14 18.62 -10.64
CA PRO A 374 -17.04 19.76 -10.47
C PRO A 374 -17.79 20.04 -11.76
N ARG A 375 -19.09 20.32 -11.64
CA ARG A 375 -19.93 20.65 -12.79
C ARG A 375 -19.86 22.14 -13.08
N PHE A 376 -20.11 22.51 -14.33
CA PHE A 376 -20.21 23.94 -14.69
C PHE A 376 -21.25 24.65 -13.82
N GLY A 377 -20.84 25.76 -13.19
CA GLY A 377 -21.70 26.53 -12.28
C GLY A 377 -21.89 25.95 -10.88
N GLU A 378 -21.22 24.84 -10.55
CA GLU A 378 -21.21 24.29 -9.21
C GLU A 378 -20.57 25.29 -8.23
N LYS A 379 -21.26 25.53 -7.11
CA LYS A 379 -20.76 26.44 -6.09
C LYS A 379 -19.86 25.69 -5.13
N THR A 380 -18.70 26.25 -4.86
CA THR A 380 -17.82 25.79 -3.79
C THR A 380 -18.37 26.25 -2.43
N PHE A 381 -17.95 25.56 -1.38
CA PHE A 381 -18.37 25.84 0.00
C PHE A 381 -17.17 25.76 0.94
N PRO A 382 -17.18 26.48 2.08
CA PRO A 382 -16.11 26.40 3.05
C PRO A 382 -16.12 25.05 3.76
N VAL A 383 -14.93 24.44 3.89
CA VAL A 383 -14.72 23.21 4.67
C VAL A 383 -14.44 23.60 6.12
N LYS A 384 -15.32 23.18 7.03
CA LYS A 384 -15.11 23.32 8.47
C LYS A 384 -14.14 22.27 8.96
N LEU A 385 -13.03 22.68 9.55
CA LEU A 385 -12.02 21.77 10.07
C LEU A 385 -12.48 21.09 11.35
N GLN A 386 -11.81 20.02 11.72
CA GLN A 386 -12.12 19.27 12.95
C GLN A 386 -10.83 18.90 13.68
N GLY A 387 -10.94 18.67 14.99
CA GLY A 387 -9.85 18.15 15.82
C GLY A 387 -8.80 19.16 16.26
N LEU A 388 -8.88 20.42 15.83
CA LEU A 388 -7.99 21.48 16.29
C LEU A 388 -8.29 21.88 17.74
N ASP A 389 -7.36 22.58 18.37
CA ASP A 389 -7.61 23.26 19.65
C ASP A 389 -8.24 24.63 19.39
N PRO A 390 -9.44 24.95 19.92
CA PRO A 390 -10.09 26.22 19.66
C PRO A 390 -9.28 27.43 20.16
N ASN A 391 -8.45 27.24 21.19
CA ASN A 391 -7.68 28.28 21.83
C ASN A 391 -6.31 28.55 21.20
N LYS A 392 -5.85 27.65 20.33
CA LYS A 392 -4.59 27.79 19.59
C LYS A 392 -4.80 28.59 18.30
N LYS A 393 -3.73 29.22 17.84
CA LYS A 393 -3.66 29.82 16.51
C LYS A 393 -2.84 28.94 15.58
N TYR A 394 -3.22 28.90 14.32
CA TYR A 394 -2.57 28.06 13.32
C TYR A 394 -2.19 28.91 12.11
N LYS A 395 -0.92 28.84 11.73
CA LYS A 395 -0.46 29.31 10.43
C LYS A 395 -0.91 28.31 9.36
N VAL A 396 -1.55 28.80 8.31
CA VAL A 396 -2.04 28.01 7.18
C VAL A 396 -1.08 28.16 6.02
N GLN A 397 -0.68 27.05 5.40
CA GLN A 397 0.22 27.07 4.25
C GLN A 397 -0.14 25.96 3.26
N GLU A 398 -0.40 26.33 2.01
CA GLU A 398 -0.49 25.36 0.92
C GLU A 398 0.90 24.88 0.54
N ILE A 399 1.09 23.57 0.48
CA ILE A 399 2.33 22.90 0.10
C ILE A 399 2.12 22.04 -1.14
N ASN A 400 3.16 21.40 -1.66
CA ASN A 400 3.08 20.59 -2.87
C ASN A 400 2.58 21.40 -4.08
N LEU A 401 3.07 22.59 -4.26
CA LEU A 401 2.82 23.40 -5.45
C LEU A 401 3.74 22.94 -6.60
N MET A 402 3.24 22.93 -7.81
CA MET A 402 4.10 22.69 -8.98
C MET A 402 5.14 23.81 -9.11
N PRO A 403 6.34 23.54 -9.63
CA PRO A 403 7.37 24.56 -9.82
C PRO A 403 6.83 25.80 -10.52
N GLY A 404 7.11 26.97 -9.94
CA GLY A 404 6.63 28.25 -10.48
C GLY A 404 5.15 28.60 -10.19
N GLN A 405 4.37 27.67 -9.64
CA GLN A 405 2.99 27.95 -9.24
C GLN A 405 2.92 28.66 -7.88
N LYS A 406 1.91 29.49 -7.72
CA LYS A 406 1.56 30.14 -6.45
C LYS A 406 0.26 29.56 -5.92
N SER A 407 0.13 29.54 -4.61
CA SER A 407 -1.12 29.18 -3.95
C SER A 407 -2.28 30.06 -4.44
N THR A 408 -3.41 29.41 -4.69
CA THR A 408 -4.70 30.10 -4.93
C THR A 408 -5.59 30.10 -3.68
N LEU A 409 -5.08 29.58 -2.56
CA LEU A 409 -5.78 29.54 -1.30
C LEU A 409 -5.78 30.94 -0.66
N VAL A 410 -6.96 31.55 -0.48
CA VAL A 410 -7.10 32.90 0.09
C VAL A 410 -6.51 33.00 1.51
N THR A 411 -6.53 31.89 2.26
CA THR A 411 -6.01 31.81 3.63
C THR A 411 -4.52 31.47 3.69
N ASP A 412 -3.84 31.29 2.55
CA ASP A 412 -2.42 30.92 2.51
C ASP A 412 -1.54 32.00 3.17
N GLY A 413 -0.59 31.56 3.99
CA GLY A 413 0.29 32.43 4.76
C GLY A 413 -0.37 33.12 5.98
N GLY A 414 -1.70 33.04 6.10
CA GLY A 414 -2.46 33.65 7.20
C GLY A 414 -2.41 32.81 8.49
N THR A 415 -2.74 33.48 9.61
CA THR A 415 -2.85 32.84 10.93
C THR A 415 -4.26 33.03 11.48
N PHE A 416 -4.91 31.91 11.84
CA PHE A 416 -6.30 31.87 12.27
C PHE A 416 -6.43 31.09 13.58
N SER A 417 -7.44 31.40 14.42
CA SER A 417 -7.74 30.57 15.59
C SER A 417 -8.35 29.24 15.18
N GLY A 418 -8.09 28.20 15.97
CA GLY A 418 -8.72 26.90 15.76
C GLY A 418 -10.26 26.99 15.81
N ASP A 419 -10.79 27.87 16.67
CA ASP A 419 -12.23 28.14 16.75
C ASP A 419 -12.79 28.67 15.42
N PHE A 420 -12.12 29.65 14.80
CA PHE A 420 -12.51 30.18 13.48
C PHE A 420 -12.47 29.07 12.41
N LEU A 421 -11.37 28.31 12.33
CA LEU A 421 -11.18 27.24 11.34
C LEU A 421 -12.23 26.12 11.49
N MET A 422 -12.66 25.81 12.71
CA MET A 422 -13.65 24.78 12.97
C MET A 422 -15.10 25.26 12.79
N LYS A 423 -15.42 26.54 13.07
CA LYS A 423 -16.79 27.06 12.97
C LYS A 423 -17.13 27.66 11.61
N ILE A 424 -16.19 28.42 11.04
CA ILE A 424 -16.34 29.10 9.75
C ILE A 424 -15.75 28.25 8.62
N GLY A 425 -14.52 27.73 8.80
CA GLY A 425 -13.85 26.91 7.80
C GLY A 425 -13.01 27.71 6.80
N MET A 426 -12.57 27.02 5.75
CA MET A 426 -11.76 27.58 4.66
C MET A 426 -12.31 27.17 3.29
N ASN A 427 -12.24 28.08 2.32
CA ASN A 427 -12.56 27.79 0.92
C ASN A 427 -11.35 27.10 0.27
N VAL A 428 -11.35 25.76 0.25
CA VAL A 428 -10.25 24.95 -0.27
C VAL A 428 -10.53 24.40 -1.66
N PHE A 429 -11.81 24.36 -2.07
CA PHE A 429 -12.24 23.83 -3.34
C PHE A 429 -12.18 24.85 -4.46
N SER A 430 -12.05 24.35 -5.68
CA SER A 430 -12.15 25.09 -6.94
C SER A 430 -13.17 24.44 -7.86
N THR A 431 -13.29 24.95 -9.07
CA THR A 431 -14.13 24.36 -10.14
C THR A 431 -13.28 23.63 -11.18
N ALA A 432 -12.01 23.38 -10.91
CA ALA A 432 -11.11 22.65 -11.79
C ALA A 432 -11.31 21.13 -11.63
N HIS A 433 -11.27 20.40 -12.74
CA HIS A 433 -11.36 18.94 -12.76
C HIS A 433 -10.05 18.31 -12.30
N ALA A 434 -10.12 17.26 -11.47
CA ALA A 434 -8.99 16.51 -10.94
C ALA A 434 -7.88 17.43 -10.38
N HIS A 435 -8.27 18.37 -9.53
CA HIS A 435 -7.38 19.31 -8.87
C HIS A 435 -7.25 18.99 -7.37
N SER A 436 -6.08 19.25 -6.80
CA SER A 436 -5.80 18.96 -5.38
C SER A 436 -5.07 20.09 -4.69
N LYS A 437 -5.32 20.22 -3.39
CA LYS A 437 -4.54 21.05 -2.47
C LYS A 437 -4.12 20.22 -1.27
N VAL A 438 -2.87 20.38 -0.86
CA VAL A 438 -2.35 19.90 0.42
C VAL A 438 -2.02 21.10 1.27
N ILE A 439 -2.63 21.19 2.43
CA ILE A 439 -2.54 22.35 3.30
C ILE A 439 -2.02 21.93 4.66
N GLU A 440 -0.89 22.47 5.04
CA GLU A 440 -0.30 22.29 6.36
C GLU A 440 -0.80 23.40 7.30
N LEU A 441 -1.17 23.01 8.51
CA LEU A 441 -1.47 23.92 9.59
C LEU A 441 -0.48 23.65 10.73
N THR A 442 0.19 24.70 11.20
CA THR A 442 1.15 24.63 12.31
C THR A 442 0.78 25.64 13.37
N GLU A 443 0.87 25.24 14.64
CA GLU A 443 0.64 26.12 15.78
C GLU A 443 1.55 27.37 15.66
N ALA A 444 0.95 28.54 15.75
CA ALA A 444 1.64 29.81 15.75
C ALA A 444 1.73 30.34 17.19
N HIS A 445 2.92 30.69 17.59
CA HIS A 445 3.22 31.26 18.91
C HIS A 445 3.11 32.81 18.92
#